data_b03a8fbc898332ab81f49a945153c8fd
#
_entry.id   b03a8fbc898332ab81f49a945153c8fd
#
_cell.length_a   1.000
_cell.length_b   1.000
_cell.length_c   1.000
_cell.angle_alpha   90.00
_cell.angle_beta   90.00
_cell.angle_gamma   90.00
#
_symmetry.space_group_name_H-M   'P 1'
#
loop_
_entity.id
_entity.type
_entity.pdbx_description
1 polymer ?
#
loop_
_entity_poly.entity_id
_entity_poly.type
_entity_poly.pdbx_seq_one_letter_code
_entity_poly.pdbx_strand_id
1 'polypeptide(L)'
;MLFKKVVYVTQFVSDQDKALDFYTKLLEFEKRADNPTPDGPRFLTVGVKGQDFQLVLWPGRHGEGQSVDGRIPAACTIETPDCRKAFEELKSRGVKFETGVLEYPWGYIAVFVDPDGNRLQLREAR
;
A
#
# COMPACT_ATOMS: atom_id res chain seq x y z
N MET A 1 8.02 25.78 13.74
CA MET A 1 7.43 24.45 13.59
C MET A 1 8.48 23.37 13.80
N LEU A 2 8.18 22.38 14.65
CA LEU A 2 9.15 21.33 14.97
C LEU A 2 9.35 20.30 13.85
N PHE A 3 8.28 19.97 13.13
CA PHE A 3 8.33 18.90 12.15
C PHE A 3 8.08 19.44 10.76
N LYS A 4 8.62 18.75 9.76
CA LYS A 4 8.46 19.13 8.37
C LYS A 4 7.43 18.27 7.66
N LYS A 5 7.60 16.94 7.72
CA LYS A 5 6.67 15.99 7.08
C LYS A 5 7.02 14.57 7.49
N VAL A 6 6.10 13.66 7.27
CA VAL A 6 6.38 12.23 7.35
C VAL A 6 7.01 11.80 6.02
N VAL A 7 8.13 11.10 6.08
CA VAL A 7 8.87 10.68 4.87
C VAL A 7 8.59 9.23 4.52
N TYR A 8 8.63 8.34 5.52
CA TYR A 8 8.49 6.90 5.33
C TYR A 8 7.43 6.32 6.26
N VAL A 9 6.74 5.30 5.77
CA VAL A 9 5.96 4.37 6.57
C VAL A 9 6.39 2.98 6.15
N THR A 10 6.54 2.06 7.11
CA THR A 10 7.02 0.71 6.83
C THR A 10 5.87 -0.27 6.65
N GLN A 11 5.95 -1.05 5.58
CA GLN A 11 5.08 -2.17 5.29
C GLN A 11 5.90 -3.43 5.44
N PHE A 12 5.50 -4.34 6.33
CA PHE A 12 6.24 -5.60 6.52
C PHE A 12 5.85 -6.60 5.45
N VAL A 13 6.84 -7.21 4.83
CA VAL A 13 6.65 -8.16 3.73
C VAL A 13 7.50 -9.39 3.96
N SER A 14 7.08 -10.54 3.45
CA SER A 14 7.84 -11.78 3.58
C SER A 14 8.96 -11.89 2.55
N ASP A 15 8.77 -11.29 1.38
CA ASP A 15 9.69 -11.38 0.26
C ASP A 15 9.76 -10.04 -0.44
N GLN A 16 10.91 -9.38 -0.34
CA GLN A 16 11.08 -8.04 -0.90
C GLN A 16 10.91 -8.00 -2.42
N ASP A 17 11.37 -9.03 -3.14
CA ASP A 17 11.23 -9.05 -4.59
C ASP A 17 9.78 -9.22 -5.03
N LYS A 18 9.03 -10.08 -4.37
CA LYS A 18 7.60 -10.24 -4.64
C LYS A 18 6.84 -8.96 -4.33
N ALA A 19 7.15 -8.34 -3.21
CA ALA A 19 6.52 -7.08 -2.83
C ALA A 19 6.83 -5.99 -3.84
N LEU A 20 8.09 -5.88 -4.26
CA LEU A 20 8.48 -4.89 -5.26
C LEU A 20 7.71 -5.08 -6.55
N ASP A 21 7.58 -6.32 -7.03
CA ASP A 21 6.81 -6.60 -8.24
C ASP A 21 5.34 -6.20 -8.08
N PHE A 22 4.74 -6.51 -6.95
CA PHE A 22 3.36 -6.15 -6.70
C PHE A 22 3.17 -4.62 -6.75
N TYR A 23 3.98 -3.88 -6.00
CA TYR A 23 3.80 -2.44 -5.90
C TYR A 23 4.16 -1.71 -7.20
N THR A 24 5.17 -2.19 -7.94
CA THR A 24 5.59 -1.52 -9.17
C THR A 24 4.82 -1.97 -10.41
N LYS A 25 4.63 -3.28 -10.57
CA LYS A 25 4.01 -3.82 -11.78
C LYS A 25 2.49 -3.76 -11.73
N LEU A 26 1.89 -4.06 -10.59
CA LEU A 26 0.43 -4.07 -10.47
C LEU A 26 -0.13 -2.71 -10.05
N LEU A 27 0.49 -2.05 -9.08
CA LEU A 27 0.01 -0.76 -8.58
C LEU A 27 0.64 0.44 -9.29
N GLU A 28 1.67 0.23 -10.11
CA GLU A 28 2.36 1.30 -10.84
C GLU A 28 3.07 2.30 -9.93
N PHE A 29 3.46 1.88 -8.74
CA PHE A 29 4.32 2.68 -7.89
C PHE A 29 5.74 2.70 -8.49
N GLU A 30 6.51 3.71 -8.14
CA GLU A 30 7.92 3.81 -8.53
C GLU A 30 8.81 3.21 -7.47
N LYS A 31 9.81 2.44 -7.88
CA LYS A 31 10.90 2.08 -6.98
C LYS A 31 11.73 3.33 -6.73
N ARG A 32 11.93 3.68 -5.46
CA ARG A 32 12.67 4.88 -5.06
C ARG A 32 14.07 4.56 -4.58
N ALA A 33 14.19 3.74 -3.54
CA ALA A 33 15.46 3.33 -3.00
C ALA A 33 15.57 1.81 -3.07
N ASP A 34 16.77 1.32 -3.33
CA ASP A 34 17.07 -0.11 -3.31
C ASP A 34 18.55 -0.25 -2.98
N ASN A 35 18.87 -0.15 -1.69
CA ASN A 35 20.25 -0.08 -1.22
C ASN A 35 20.54 -1.25 -0.30
N PRO A 36 21.67 -1.96 -0.52
CA PRO A 36 22.06 -3.01 0.39
C PRO A 36 22.40 -2.45 1.77
N THR A 37 22.10 -3.22 2.81
CA THR A 37 22.57 -2.91 4.15
C THR A 37 23.66 -3.90 4.53
N PRO A 38 24.60 -3.53 5.44
CA PRO A 38 25.77 -4.38 5.69
C PRO A 38 25.44 -5.79 6.17
N ASP A 39 24.44 -5.95 7.03
CA ASP A 39 24.16 -7.22 7.67
C ASP A 39 22.72 -7.69 7.50
N GLY A 40 22.02 -7.20 6.50
CA GLY A 40 20.63 -7.53 6.46
C GLY A 40 19.95 -7.30 5.13
N PRO A 41 18.63 -7.10 5.19
CA PRO A 41 17.83 -6.84 4.00
C PRO A 41 18.24 -5.54 3.34
N ARG A 42 17.88 -5.41 2.09
CA ARG A 42 18.10 -4.13 1.41
C ARG A 42 17.07 -3.10 1.86
N PHE A 43 17.48 -1.85 1.88
CA PHE A 43 16.57 -0.73 2.16
C PHE A 43 15.82 -0.43 0.87
N LEU A 44 14.58 -0.91 0.80
CA LEU A 44 13.76 -0.87 -0.41
C LEU A 44 12.54 0.00 -0.16
N THR A 45 12.34 1.01 -1.04
CA THR A 45 11.16 1.87 -0.94
C THR A 45 10.47 2.03 -2.27
N VAL A 46 9.17 2.28 -2.21
CA VAL A 46 8.32 2.57 -3.36
C VAL A 46 7.45 3.77 -3.06
N GLY A 47 6.98 4.45 -4.08
CA GLY A 47 6.11 5.60 -3.91
C GLY A 47 5.27 5.88 -5.14
N VAL A 48 4.27 6.71 -4.96
CA VAL A 48 3.40 7.17 -6.06
C VAL A 48 4.14 8.25 -6.84
N LYS A 49 4.11 8.15 -8.15
CA LYS A 49 4.76 9.13 -9.01
C LYS A 49 4.28 10.54 -8.70
N GLY A 50 5.22 11.44 -8.51
CA GLY A 50 4.91 12.84 -8.20
C GLY A 50 4.74 13.15 -6.73
N GLN A 51 4.76 12.14 -5.87
CA GLN A 51 4.65 12.31 -4.42
C GLN A 51 5.96 11.88 -3.76
N ASP A 52 6.46 12.64 -2.79
CA ASP A 52 7.73 12.28 -2.16
C ASP A 52 7.58 11.39 -0.92
N PHE A 53 6.37 11.07 -0.51
CA PHE A 53 6.11 10.09 0.55
C PHE A 53 6.39 8.68 0.04
N GLN A 54 6.99 7.81 0.88
CA GLN A 54 7.40 6.48 0.45
C GLN A 54 7.01 5.40 1.44
N LEU A 55 6.73 4.21 0.91
CA LEU A 55 6.57 3.00 1.71
C LEU A 55 7.89 2.25 1.72
N VAL A 56 8.38 1.91 2.91
CA VAL A 56 9.52 1.01 3.08
C VAL A 56 8.99 -0.42 3.06
N LEU A 57 9.53 -1.26 2.18
CA LEU A 57 9.18 -2.69 2.12
C LEU A 57 10.25 -3.46 2.86
N TRP A 58 9.97 -3.81 4.12
CA TRP A 58 10.96 -4.41 5.03
C TRP A 58 10.52 -5.81 5.44
N PRO A 59 11.44 -6.80 5.50
CA PRO A 59 11.09 -8.15 5.91
C PRO A 59 10.52 -8.20 7.31
N GLY A 60 9.41 -8.89 7.46
CA GLY A 60 8.78 -9.03 8.76
C GLY A 60 7.42 -9.69 8.64
N ARG A 61 6.73 -9.77 9.77
CA ARG A 61 5.40 -10.35 9.83
C ARG A 61 4.33 -9.27 9.87
N HIS A 62 3.33 -9.47 9.05
CA HIS A 62 2.13 -8.67 9.04
C HIS A 62 1.17 -9.14 10.14
N GLY A 63 0.45 -8.24 10.74
CA GLY A 63 -0.74 -8.55 11.52
C GLY A 63 -0.57 -8.71 13.01
N GLU A 64 0.64 -8.81 13.53
CA GLU A 64 0.85 -8.89 14.96
C GLU A 64 0.49 -7.57 15.65
N GLY A 65 -0.34 -7.65 16.69
CA GLY A 65 -0.76 -6.47 17.43
C GLY A 65 -1.85 -5.64 16.78
N GLN A 66 -2.45 -6.14 15.71
CA GLN A 66 -3.57 -5.45 15.08
C GLN A 66 -4.87 -5.72 15.83
N SER A 67 -5.91 -4.99 15.45
CA SER A 67 -7.19 -4.99 16.14
C SER A 67 -7.74 -6.38 16.44
N VAL A 68 -8.34 -6.53 17.60
CA VAL A 68 -8.97 -7.79 18.02
C VAL A 68 -10.37 -7.98 17.46
N ASP A 69 -10.99 -6.93 16.94
CA ASP A 69 -12.38 -7.00 16.46
C ASP A 69 -12.48 -7.01 14.92
N GLY A 70 -11.36 -7.07 14.23
CA GLY A 70 -11.32 -7.13 12.78
C GLY A 70 -11.62 -5.81 12.06
N ARG A 71 -11.81 -4.73 12.80
CA ARG A 71 -12.12 -3.43 12.23
C ARG A 71 -10.90 -2.53 12.16
N ILE A 72 -9.85 -3.06 11.58
CA ILE A 72 -8.58 -2.33 11.44
C ILE A 72 -8.66 -1.43 10.23
N PRO A 73 -8.30 -0.15 10.35
CA PRO A 73 -8.14 0.68 9.17
C PRO A 73 -7.05 0.12 8.25
N ALA A 74 -7.15 0.40 6.97
CA ALA A 74 -6.10 0.00 6.05
C ALA A 74 -4.77 0.65 6.45
N ALA A 75 -3.69 -0.11 6.27
CA ALA A 75 -2.35 0.39 6.59
C ALA A 75 -1.96 1.57 5.69
N CYS A 76 -2.50 1.61 4.49
CA CYS A 76 -2.19 2.66 3.52
C CYS A 76 -3.45 2.97 2.72
N THR A 77 -3.80 4.25 2.63
CA THR A 77 -4.91 4.72 1.79
C THR A 77 -4.33 5.51 0.62
N ILE A 78 -4.76 5.12 -0.58
CA ILE A 78 -4.29 5.70 -1.82
C ILE A 78 -5.44 6.45 -2.47
N GLU A 79 -5.23 7.73 -2.73
CA GLU A 79 -6.25 8.53 -3.39
C GLU A 79 -6.26 8.26 -4.89
N THR A 80 -7.46 8.11 -5.45
CA THR A 80 -7.66 7.90 -6.88
C THR A 80 -8.75 8.85 -7.38
N PRO A 81 -8.61 9.36 -8.61
CA PRO A 81 -9.68 10.19 -9.18
C PRO A 81 -10.93 9.40 -9.56
N ASP A 82 -10.82 8.07 -9.71
CA ASP A 82 -11.95 7.23 -10.12
C ASP A 82 -11.81 5.85 -9.46
N CYS A 83 -12.52 5.65 -8.36
CA CYS A 83 -12.42 4.42 -7.56
C CYS A 83 -12.92 3.20 -8.32
N ARG A 84 -14.02 3.32 -9.07
CA ARG A 84 -14.56 2.18 -9.82
C ARG A 84 -13.61 1.74 -10.92
N LYS A 85 -13.03 2.69 -11.63
CA LYS A 85 -12.06 2.39 -12.68
C LYS A 85 -10.81 1.75 -12.12
N ALA A 86 -10.27 2.30 -11.03
CA ALA A 86 -9.09 1.73 -10.38
C ALA A 86 -9.38 0.32 -9.87
N PHE A 87 -10.53 0.10 -9.25
CA PHE A 87 -10.96 -1.21 -8.78
C PHE A 87 -10.99 -2.23 -9.94
N GLU A 88 -11.64 -1.89 -11.04
CA GLU A 88 -11.75 -2.80 -12.17
C GLU A 88 -10.40 -3.12 -12.80
N GLU A 89 -9.54 -2.12 -12.96
CA GLU A 89 -8.22 -2.32 -13.52
C GLU A 89 -7.34 -3.19 -12.63
N LEU A 90 -7.29 -2.89 -11.34
CA LEU A 90 -6.47 -3.68 -10.41
C LEU A 90 -6.98 -5.11 -10.29
N LYS A 91 -8.29 -5.28 -10.25
CA LYS A 91 -8.88 -6.61 -10.21
C LYS A 91 -8.52 -7.42 -11.46
N SER A 92 -8.53 -6.79 -12.63
CA SER A 92 -8.14 -7.44 -13.88
C SER A 92 -6.65 -7.84 -13.89
N ARG A 93 -5.83 -7.17 -13.10
CA ARG A 93 -4.41 -7.49 -12.96
C ARG A 93 -4.14 -8.55 -11.91
N GLY A 94 -5.18 -9.08 -11.27
CA GLY A 94 -5.05 -10.13 -10.27
C GLY A 94 -4.93 -9.65 -8.83
N VAL A 95 -5.15 -8.36 -8.58
CA VAL A 95 -5.15 -7.83 -7.20
C VAL A 95 -6.37 -8.36 -6.47
N LYS A 96 -6.17 -8.85 -5.24
CA LYS A 96 -7.25 -9.39 -4.41
C LYS A 96 -7.94 -8.29 -3.63
N PHE A 97 -9.22 -8.11 -3.86
CA PHE A 97 -10.03 -7.16 -3.11
C PHE A 97 -10.81 -7.87 -2.01
N GLU A 98 -10.84 -7.26 -0.84
CA GLU A 98 -11.67 -7.71 0.29
C GLU A 98 -13.08 -7.16 0.21
N THR A 99 -13.25 -6.02 -0.46
CA THR A 99 -14.56 -5.39 -0.65
C THR A 99 -14.77 -5.07 -2.12
N GLY A 100 -16.03 -4.82 -2.51
CA GLY A 100 -16.30 -4.11 -3.75
C GLY A 100 -16.10 -2.61 -3.53
N VAL A 101 -16.58 -1.81 -4.47
CA VAL A 101 -16.60 -0.35 -4.30
C VAL A 101 -17.75 0.00 -3.37
N LEU A 102 -17.43 0.59 -2.23
CA LEU A 102 -18.40 1.00 -1.22
C LEU A 102 -18.63 2.50 -1.32
N GLU A 103 -19.89 2.87 -1.27
CA GLU A 103 -20.28 4.27 -1.37
C GLU A 103 -20.65 4.84 -0.01
N TYR A 104 -20.11 6.02 0.29
CA TYR A 104 -20.41 6.78 1.50
C TYR A 104 -20.76 8.21 1.13
N PRO A 105 -21.40 8.98 2.02
CA PRO A 105 -21.73 10.37 1.70
C PRO A 105 -20.53 11.22 1.27
N TRP A 106 -19.34 10.89 1.77
CA TRP A 106 -18.12 11.64 1.47
C TRP A 106 -17.35 11.10 0.26
N GLY A 107 -17.72 9.93 -0.27
CA GLY A 107 -17.01 9.37 -1.43
C GLY A 107 -17.10 7.85 -1.51
N TYR A 108 -16.09 7.27 -2.13
CA TYR A 108 -16.02 5.83 -2.38
C TYR A 108 -14.73 5.26 -1.84
N ILE A 109 -14.79 4.00 -1.38
CA ILE A 109 -13.59 3.24 -1.02
C ILE A 109 -13.68 1.83 -1.58
N ALA A 110 -12.52 1.18 -1.70
CA ALA A 110 -12.42 -0.27 -1.94
C ALA A 110 -11.14 -0.75 -1.26
N VAL A 111 -11.21 -1.87 -0.56
CA VAL A 111 -10.09 -2.41 0.21
C VAL A 111 -9.52 -3.61 -0.50
N PHE A 112 -8.21 -3.63 -0.66
CA PHE A 112 -7.49 -4.76 -1.24
C PHE A 112 -6.29 -5.11 -0.38
N VAL A 113 -5.65 -6.24 -0.70
CA VAL A 113 -4.49 -6.72 0.05
C VAL A 113 -3.30 -6.90 -0.87
N ASP A 114 -2.11 -6.72 -0.31
CA ASP A 114 -0.88 -7.10 -0.99
C ASP A 114 -0.61 -8.61 -0.79
N PRO A 115 0.46 -9.18 -1.37
CA PRO A 115 0.72 -10.62 -1.22
C PRO A 115 0.92 -11.09 0.21
N ASP A 116 1.23 -10.20 1.14
CA ASP A 116 1.42 -10.51 2.54
C ASP A 116 0.19 -10.26 3.40
N GLY A 117 -0.92 -9.86 2.78
CA GLY A 117 -2.15 -9.55 3.51
C GLY A 117 -2.19 -8.16 4.12
N ASN A 118 -1.24 -7.30 3.80
CA ASN A 118 -1.33 -5.90 4.20
C ASN A 118 -2.51 -5.26 3.49
N ARG A 119 -3.37 -4.59 4.25
CA ARG A 119 -4.54 -3.93 3.70
C ARG A 119 -4.22 -2.56 3.16
N LEU A 120 -4.64 -2.33 1.93
CA LEU A 120 -4.58 -1.03 1.29
C LEU A 120 -5.99 -0.62 0.89
N GLN A 121 -6.22 0.68 0.81
CA GLN A 121 -7.54 1.19 0.50
C GLN A 121 -7.45 2.22 -0.63
N LEU A 122 -8.28 2.04 -1.64
CA LEU A 122 -8.53 3.09 -2.62
C LEU A 122 -9.53 4.06 -2.03
N ARG A 123 -9.37 5.35 -2.28
CA ARG A 123 -10.28 6.38 -1.83
C ARG A 123 -10.50 7.41 -2.93
N GLU A 124 -11.76 7.66 -3.22
CA GLU A 124 -12.17 8.76 -4.10
C GLU A 124 -13.04 9.68 -3.29
N ALA A 125 -12.60 10.91 -3.06
CA ALA A 125 -13.39 11.91 -2.33
C ALA A 125 -14.41 12.56 -3.27
N ARG A 126 -15.56 12.87 -2.74
CA ARG A 126 -16.57 13.64 -3.49
C ARG A 126 -16.21 15.11 -3.53
#